data_b88a78cd6d15fdf5516bd1fffd3bc00c
#
_entry.id   b88a78cd6d15fdf5516bd1fffd3bc00c
#
_cell.length_a   1.000
_cell.length_b   1.000
_cell.length_c   1.000
_cell.angle_alpha   90.00
_cell.angle_beta   90.00
_cell.angle_gamma   90.00
#
_symmetry.space_group_name_H-M   'P 1'
#
loop_
_entity.id
_entity.type
_entity.pdbx_description
1 polymer ?
#
loop_
_entity_poly.entity_id
_entity_poly.type
_entity_poly.pdbx_seq_one_letter_code
_entity_poly.pdbx_strand_id
1 'polypeptide(L)'
;MFRPSIQKTRILVIIALINIAVYYIVSSSILTYKSSDYELKIESANKMKNALSVLKKHARKYPFLSRDPFDTRLVFLNTETSPLLTDIGKYEAKSTVLKPNFSALIIDELTKAGLSPGDTIAISMTGSMPGANIAVLIACESMGLHYVTISSLGASSWGATDMDLSWPKMEKILYDK
;
A
#
# COMPACT_ATOMS: atom_id res chain seq x y z
N MET A 1 -20.91 31.33 27.43
CA MET A 1 -19.86 30.28 27.36
C MET A 1 -19.77 29.60 28.71
N PHE A 2 -20.25 28.36 28.85
CA PHE A 2 -20.26 27.62 30.11
C PHE A 2 -18.84 27.18 30.47
N ARG A 3 -18.29 27.65 31.58
CA ARG A 3 -16.99 27.21 32.13
C ARG A 3 -17.26 26.41 33.40
N PRO A 4 -17.25 25.08 33.36
CA PRO A 4 -17.36 24.28 34.59
C PRO A 4 -16.11 24.51 35.43
N SER A 5 -16.29 25.04 36.65
CA SER A 5 -15.22 25.19 37.64
C SER A 5 -15.09 23.90 38.44
N ILE A 6 -14.11 23.07 38.10
CA ILE A 6 -13.76 21.90 38.90
C ILE A 6 -12.86 22.38 40.04
N GLN A 7 -13.48 22.70 41.19
CA GLN A 7 -12.76 23.31 42.30
C GLN A 7 -12.20 22.33 43.34
N LYS A 8 -12.52 21.03 43.24
CA LYS A 8 -12.10 20.05 44.27
C LYS A 8 -11.15 19.00 43.65
N THR A 9 -9.90 19.01 44.07
CA THR A 9 -8.86 18.03 43.68
C THR A 9 -9.36 16.58 43.85
N ARG A 10 -10.17 16.29 44.87
CA ARG A 10 -10.75 14.95 45.07
C ARG A 10 -11.63 14.49 43.91
N ILE A 11 -12.40 15.39 43.29
CA ILE A 11 -13.23 15.08 42.11
C ILE A 11 -12.37 14.76 40.92
N LEU A 12 -11.29 15.51 40.70
CA LEU A 12 -10.35 15.25 39.62
C LEU A 12 -9.67 13.88 39.77
N VAL A 13 -9.26 13.52 40.98
CA VAL A 13 -8.66 12.20 41.26
C VAL A 13 -9.65 11.07 40.98
N ILE A 14 -10.90 11.23 41.42
CA ILE A 14 -11.95 10.22 41.17
C ILE A 14 -12.18 10.05 39.65
N ILE A 15 -12.29 11.15 38.91
CA ILE A 15 -12.48 11.11 37.46
C ILE A 15 -11.27 10.43 36.79
N ALA A 16 -10.05 10.73 37.22
CA ALA A 16 -8.83 10.10 36.68
C ALA A 16 -8.83 8.58 36.94
N LEU A 17 -9.21 8.14 38.16
CA LEU A 17 -9.29 6.71 38.49
C LEU A 17 -10.37 6.00 37.67
N ILE A 18 -11.53 6.62 37.46
CA ILE A 18 -12.58 6.07 36.62
C ILE A 18 -12.09 5.92 35.16
N ASN A 19 -11.44 6.95 34.62
CA ASN A 19 -10.91 6.88 33.26
C ASN A 19 -9.85 5.77 33.09
N ILE A 20 -8.98 5.60 34.10
CA ILE A 20 -8.00 4.52 34.11
C ILE A 20 -8.69 3.16 34.13
N ALA A 21 -9.70 2.99 35.01
CA ALA A 21 -10.45 1.74 35.09
C ALA A 21 -11.20 1.43 33.79
N VAL A 22 -11.86 2.41 33.18
CA VAL A 22 -12.53 2.28 31.88
C VAL A 22 -11.54 1.92 30.78
N TYR A 23 -10.37 2.57 30.75
CA TYR A 23 -9.32 2.22 29.81
C TYR A 23 -8.88 0.77 29.93
N TYR A 24 -8.66 0.28 31.14
CA TYR A 24 -8.28 -1.13 31.37
C TYR A 24 -9.40 -2.09 30.95
N ILE A 25 -10.67 -1.79 31.28
CA ILE A 25 -11.80 -2.62 30.86
C ILE A 25 -11.90 -2.69 29.33
N VAL A 26 -11.84 -1.56 28.66
CA VAL A 26 -11.90 -1.50 27.19
C VAL A 26 -10.70 -2.23 26.56
N SER A 27 -9.48 -1.99 27.06
CA SER A 27 -8.28 -2.64 26.53
C SER A 27 -8.31 -4.16 26.70
N SER A 28 -8.84 -4.67 27.83
CA SER A 28 -8.97 -6.11 28.06
C SER A 28 -10.14 -6.75 27.29
N SER A 29 -11.09 -5.93 26.82
CA SER A 29 -12.24 -6.40 26.04
C SER A 29 -11.95 -6.48 24.53
N ILE A 30 -10.77 -6.03 24.09
CA ILE A 30 -10.38 -6.13 22.68
C ILE A 30 -10.05 -7.57 22.34
N LEU A 31 -10.92 -8.21 21.57
CA LEU A 31 -10.68 -9.54 21.02
C LEU A 31 -9.96 -9.40 19.67
N THR A 32 -8.78 -9.98 19.58
CA THR A 32 -8.03 -10.05 18.33
C THR A 32 -8.33 -11.38 17.66
N TYR A 33 -8.98 -11.33 16.50
CA TYR A 33 -9.21 -12.50 15.68
C TYR A 33 -8.20 -12.53 14.53
N LYS A 34 -7.53 -13.67 14.33
CA LYS A 34 -6.81 -13.92 13.09
C LYS A 34 -7.83 -14.32 12.02
N SER A 35 -7.80 -13.63 10.88
CA SER A 35 -8.52 -14.05 9.66
C SER A 35 -8.01 -15.43 9.22
N SER A 36 -8.85 -16.24 8.57
CA SER A 36 -8.44 -17.51 7.94
C SER A 36 -7.25 -17.33 6.99
N ASP A 37 -7.19 -16.18 6.31
CA ASP A 37 -6.18 -15.88 5.30
C ASP A 37 -5.01 -15.06 5.87
N TYR A 38 -4.85 -15.03 7.21
CA TYR A 38 -3.85 -14.17 7.88
C TYR A 38 -2.42 -14.45 7.39
N GLU A 39 -2.03 -15.71 7.34
CA GLU A 39 -0.67 -16.10 6.92
C GLU A 39 -0.43 -15.76 5.44
N LEU A 40 -1.43 -16.00 4.58
CA LEU A 40 -1.40 -15.62 3.17
C LEU A 40 -1.22 -14.11 2.99
N LYS A 41 -1.95 -13.31 3.76
CA LYS A 41 -1.86 -11.85 3.76
C LYS A 41 -0.49 -11.35 4.20
N ILE A 42 0.11 -11.97 5.23
CA ILE A 42 1.46 -11.64 5.68
C ILE A 42 2.50 -12.00 4.63
N GLU A 43 2.39 -13.19 4.02
CA GLU A 43 3.28 -13.60 2.93
C GLU A 43 3.21 -12.62 1.76
N SER A 44 2.02 -12.26 1.31
CA SER A 44 1.79 -11.30 0.24
C SER A 44 2.40 -9.92 0.56
N ALA A 45 2.21 -9.41 1.78
CA ALA A 45 2.81 -8.15 2.20
C ALA A 45 4.35 -8.21 2.18
N ASN A 46 4.95 -9.35 2.59
CA ASN A 46 6.39 -9.55 2.52
C ASN A 46 6.90 -9.63 1.08
N LYS A 47 6.20 -10.33 0.18
CA LYS A 47 6.49 -10.34 -1.27
C LYS A 47 6.46 -8.93 -1.83
N MET A 48 5.43 -8.14 -1.52
CA MET A 48 5.34 -6.75 -1.97
C MET A 48 6.48 -5.88 -1.43
N LYS A 49 6.85 -6.03 -0.17
CA LYS A 49 8.02 -5.34 0.42
C LYS A 49 9.30 -5.68 -0.35
N ASN A 50 9.49 -6.95 -0.71
CA ASN A 50 10.64 -7.41 -1.47
C ASN A 50 10.64 -6.83 -2.89
N ALA A 51 9.52 -6.88 -3.60
CA ALA A 51 9.37 -6.32 -4.94
C ALA A 51 9.69 -4.81 -4.96
N LEU A 52 9.15 -4.04 -4.00
CA LEU A 52 9.47 -2.63 -3.84
C LEU A 52 10.97 -2.40 -3.55
N SER A 53 11.60 -3.27 -2.76
CA SER A 53 13.04 -3.20 -2.50
C SER A 53 13.89 -3.45 -3.75
N VAL A 54 13.49 -4.39 -4.60
CA VAL A 54 14.15 -4.66 -5.89
C VAL A 54 14.07 -3.44 -6.80
N LEU A 55 12.88 -2.88 -6.98
CA LEU A 55 12.69 -1.68 -7.79
C LEU A 55 13.45 -0.47 -7.22
N LYS A 56 13.47 -0.31 -5.91
CA LYS A 56 14.25 0.75 -5.24
C LYS A 56 15.74 0.63 -5.53
N LYS A 57 16.31 -0.57 -5.47
CA LYS A 57 17.73 -0.79 -5.81
C LYS A 57 18.01 -0.43 -7.26
N HIS A 58 17.06 -0.72 -8.15
CA HIS A 58 17.17 -0.37 -9.57
C HIS A 58 17.09 1.14 -9.79
N ALA A 59 16.12 1.80 -9.17
CA ALA A 59 15.93 3.25 -9.22
C ALA A 59 17.10 4.06 -8.66
N ARG A 60 17.83 3.55 -7.67
CA ARG A 60 19.05 4.21 -7.12
C ARG A 60 20.18 4.40 -8.12
N LYS A 61 20.16 3.69 -9.24
CA LYS A 61 21.08 3.94 -10.35
C LYS A 61 20.80 5.28 -11.06
N TYR A 62 19.63 5.87 -10.81
CA TYR A 62 19.15 7.11 -11.37
C TYR A 62 19.02 8.15 -10.26
N PRO A 63 20.04 9.02 -10.04
CA PRO A 63 20.10 9.93 -8.88
C PRO A 63 18.97 10.97 -8.79
N PHE A 64 18.21 11.13 -9.86
CA PHE A 64 17.08 12.07 -9.93
C PHE A 64 15.81 11.58 -9.24
N LEU A 65 15.70 10.27 -8.95
CA LEU A 65 14.48 9.65 -8.43
C LEU A 65 14.38 9.63 -6.89
N SER A 66 15.44 10.00 -6.18
CA SER A 66 15.47 9.96 -4.72
C SER A 66 15.82 11.33 -4.14
N ARG A 67 14.79 12.14 -3.87
CA ARG A 67 14.99 13.42 -3.13
C ARG A 67 15.08 13.23 -1.61
N ASP A 68 14.51 12.16 -1.08
CA ASP A 68 14.58 11.79 0.33
C ASP A 68 15.18 10.39 0.49
N PRO A 69 16.41 10.27 1.04
CA PRO A 69 17.04 8.97 1.27
C PRO A 69 16.29 8.11 2.29
N PHE A 70 15.40 8.70 3.08
CA PHE A 70 14.62 8.01 4.11
C PHE A 70 13.21 7.64 3.66
N ASP A 71 12.62 8.30 2.66
CA ASP A 71 11.31 7.95 2.13
C ASP A 71 11.42 6.96 0.99
N THR A 72 11.21 5.69 1.33
CA THR A 72 11.27 4.58 0.36
C THR A 72 10.14 4.61 -0.65
N ARG A 73 9.07 5.35 -0.38
CA ARG A 73 7.86 5.44 -1.19
C ARG A 73 8.03 6.37 -2.38
N LEU A 74 8.89 7.40 -2.25
CA LEU A 74 9.08 8.45 -3.25
C LEU A 74 9.93 8.04 -4.46
N VAL A 75 10.61 6.90 -4.39
CA VAL A 75 11.52 6.43 -5.44
C VAL A 75 10.81 6.25 -6.80
N PHE A 76 9.50 5.99 -6.77
CA PHE A 76 8.70 5.75 -7.99
C PHE A 76 7.80 6.93 -8.35
N LEU A 77 7.78 7.96 -7.53
CA LEU A 77 6.86 9.08 -7.66
C LEU A 77 7.59 10.25 -8.30
N ASN A 78 7.58 10.32 -9.62
CA ASN A 78 8.16 11.42 -10.36
C ASN A 78 7.10 12.47 -10.74
N THR A 79 7.47 13.75 -10.60
CA THR A 79 6.63 14.92 -10.93
C THR A 79 7.10 15.68 -12.15
N GLU A 80 8.26 15.31 -12.71
CA GLU A 80 8.84 16.06 -13.82
C GLU A 80 8.05 15.85 -15.11
N THR A 81 8.13 16.83 -16.00
CA THR A 81 7.55 16.73 -17.34
C THR A 81 8.17 15.55 -18.08
N SER A 82 7.35 14.63 -18.52
CA SER A 82 7.75 13.41 -19.22
C SER A 82 6.80 13.16 -20.40
N PRO A 83 7.28 12.58 -21.50
CA PRO A 83 6.42 12.12 -22.58
C PRO A 83 5.36 11.09 -22.14
N LEU A 84 5.57 10.44 -20.98
CA LEU A 84 4.63 9.48 -20.41
C LEU A 84 3.53 10.14 -19.56
N LEU A 85 3.69 11.42 -19.24
CA LEU A 85 2.74 12.14 -18.39
C LEU A 85 1.45 12.41 -19.17
N THR A 86 0.34 11.86 -18.69
CA THR A 86 -0.98 11.98 -19.35
C THR A 86 -1.93 12.91 -18.61
N ASP A 87 -1.77 13.08 -17.29
CA ASP A 87 -2.70 13.88 -16.47
C ASP A 87 -2.09 14.20 -15.09
N ILE A 88 -2.81 15.02 -14.31
CA ILE A 88 -2.45 15.34 -12.92
C ILE A 88 -2.98 14.23 -12.00
N GLY A 89 -2.11 13.71 -11.15
CA GLY A 89 -2.44 12.69 -10.14
C GLY A 89 -2.38 13.23 -8.71
N LYS A 90 -2.96 12.48 -7.77
CA LYS A 90 -2.90 12.78 -6.33
C LYS A 90 -1.77 11.97 -5.68
N TYR A 91 -0.81 12.64 -5.07
CA TYR A 91 0.33 12.04 -4.38
C TYR A 91 -0.11 11.05 -3.29
N GLU A 92 -1.09 11.43 -2.45
CA GLU A 92 -1.55 10.63 -1.30
C GLU A 92 -2.08 9.27 -1.74
N ALA A 93 -2.87 9.25 -2.82
CA ALA A 93 -3.41 8.00 -3.36
C ALA A 93 -2.27 7.06 -3.80
N LYS A 94 -1.28 7.59 -4.51
CA LYS A 94 -0.16 6.80 -5.03
C LYS A 94 0.80 6.35 -3.94
N SER A 95 1.06 7.17 -2.93
CA SER A 95 1.87 6.79 -1.77
C SER A 95 1.19 5.74 -0.90
N THR A 96 -0.14 5.75 -0.84
CA THR A 96 -0.91 4.76 -0.06
C THR A 96 -0.78 3.37 -0.66
N VAL A 97 -0.91 3.22 -1.97
CA VAL A 97 -0.83 1.91 -2.64
C VAL A 97 0.59 1.33 -2.70
N LEU A 98 1.60 2.11 -2.34
CA LEU A 98 2.99 1.63 -2.19
C LEU A 98 3.27 1.00 -0.82
N LYS A 99 2.30 0.98 0.10
CA LYS A 99 2.47 0.29 1.39
C LYS A 99 2.42 -1.22 1.19
N PRO A 100 3.37 -2.00 1.75
CA PRO A 100 3.42 -3.45 1.55
C PRO A 100 2.12 -4.19 1.86
N ASN A 101 1.40 -3.77 2.90
CA ASN A 101 0.13 -4.37 3.28
C ASN A 101 -1.04 -4.04 2.32
N PHE A 102 -0.81 -3.26 1.27
CA PHE A 102 -1.83 -3.03 0.25
C PHE A 102 -2.12 -4.31 -0.55
N SER A 103 -1.13 -5.19 -0.78
CA SER A 103 -1.36 -6.50 -1.39
C SER A 103 -2.25 -7.41 -0.54
N ALA A 104 -2.12 -7.34 0.79
CA ALA A 104 -3.00 -8.05 1.71
C ALA A 104 -4.46 -7.55 1.64
N LEU A 105 -4.66 -6.24 1.42
CA LEU A 105 -5.98 -5.69 1.16
C LEU A 105 -6.58 -6.22 -0.16
N ILE A 106 -5.76 -6.33 -1.21
CA ILE A 106 -6.22 -6.89 -2.49
C ILE A 106 -6.64 -8.36 -2.31
N ILE A 107 -5.90 -9.17 -1.56
CA ILE A 107 -6.32 -10.56 -1.23
C ILE A 107 -7.72 -10.55 -0.59
N ASP A 108 -7.96 -9.66 0.35
CA ASP A 108 -9.26 -9.55 1.03
C ASP A 108 -10.39 -9.25 0.03
N GLU A 109 -10.17 -8.32 -0.88
CA GLU A 109 -11.15 -7.94 -1.90
C GLU A 109 -11.39 -9.06 -2.95
N LEU A 110 -10.33 -9.73 -3.39
CA LEU A 110 -10.44 -10.86 -4.32
C LEU A 110 -11.17 -12.06 -3.66
N THR A 111 -10.88 -12.33 -2.40
CA THR A 111 -11.59 -13.37 -1.61
C THR A 111 -13.07 -13.03 -1.45
N LYS A 112 -13.39 -11.76 -1.11
CA LYS A 112 -14.79 -11.30 -1.04
C LYS A 112 -15.53 -11.39 -2.39
N ALA A 113 -14.80 -11.22 -3.49
CA ALA A 113 -15.33 -11.41 -4.84
C ALA A 113 -15.55 -12.88 -5.20
N GLY A 114 -15.19 -13.82 -4.32
CA GLY A 114 -15.40 -15.25 -4.48
C GLY A 114 -14.33 -15.98 -5.29
N LEU A 115 -13.17 -15.34 -5.52
CA LEU A 115 -12.08 -15.95 -6.28
C LEU A 115 -11.36 -17.01 -5.43
N SER A 116 -11.01 -18.11 -6.09
CA SER A 116 -10.35 -19.28 -5.52
C SER A 116 -9.11 -19.66 -6.33
N PRO A 117 -8.15 -20.40 -5.74
CA PRO A 117 -6.97 -20.86 -6.47
C PRO A 117 -7.33 -21.59 -7.77
N GLY A 118 -6.65 -21.23 -8.87
CA GLY A 118 -6.93 -21.74 -10.21
C GLY A 118 -7.89 -20.90 -11.06
N ASP A 119 -8.62 -19.95 -10.46
CA ASP A 119 -9.44 -19.00 -11.21
C ASP A 119 -8.58 -18.07 -12.07
N THR A 120 -9.19 -17.57 -13.16
CA THR A 120 -8.52 -16.63 -14.08
C THR A 120 -9.17 -15.26 -14.03
N ILE A 121 -8.39 -14.22 -13.89
CA ILE A 121 -8.86 -12.84 -13.91
C ILE A 121 -8.20 -12.02 -15.02
N ALA A 122 -8.92 -11.02 -15.53
CA ALA A 122 -8.37 -10.03 -16.45
C ALA A 122 -8.08 -8.73 -15.69
N ILE A 123 -6.89 -8.15 -15.88
CA ILE A 123 -6.43 -6.97 -15.16
C ILE A 123 -6.00 -5.90 -16.16
N SER A 124 -6.58 -4.70 -16.06
CA SER A 124 -6.13 -3.53 -16.79
C SER A 124 -5.24 -2.66 -15.91
N MET A 125 -4.04 -2.37 -16.38
CA MET A 125 -3.00 -1.65 -15.64
C MET A 125 -2.56 -0.38 -16.37
N THR A 126 -2.18 0.63 -15.61
CA THR A 126 -1.59 1.86 -16.16
C THR A 126 -0.34 2.25 -15.39
N GLY A 127 0.53 3.04 -15.98
CA GLY A 127 1.67 3.63 -15.27
C GLY A 127 1.26 4.59 -14.13
N SER A 128 -0.01 4.97 -14.05
CA SER A 128 -0.51 5.91 -13.04
C SER A 128 -0.41 5.38 -11.61
N MET A 129 -0.55 4.07 -11.39
CA MET A 129 -0.66 3.45 -10.06
C MET A 129 0.26 2.23 -9.92
N PRO A 130 1.59 2.40 -10.05
CA PRO A 130 2.53 1.26 -10.06
C PRO A 130 2.46 0.43 -8.78
N GLY A 131 2.23 1.05 -7.62
CA GLY A 131 2.06 0.33 -6.36
C GLY A 131 0.84 -0.58 -6.35
N ALA A 132 -0.29 -0.14 -6.91
CA ALA A 132 -1.49 -0.97 -7.04
C ALA A 132 -1.28 -2.12 -8.02
N ASN A 133 -0.60 -1.86 -9.14
CA ASN A 133 -0.26 -2.89 -10.11
C ASN A 133 0.58 -4.00 -9.47
N ILE A 134 1.64 -3.64 -8.73
CA ILE A 134 2.47 -4.59 -7.98
C ILE A 134 1.63 -5.37 -6.98
N ALA A 135 0.79 -4.69 -6.22
CA ALA A 135 -0.04 -5.30 -5.19
C ALA A 135 -1.01 -6.35 -5.75
N VAL A 136 -1.67 -6.05 -6.89
CA VAL A 136 -2.62 -6.98 -7.49
C VAL A 136 -1.92 -8.20 -8.10
N LEU A 137 -0.77 -8.02 -8.76
CA LEU A 137 -0.01 -9.15 -9.29
C LEU A 137 0.46 -10.09 -8.16
N ILE A 138 1.01 -9.53 -7.09
CA ILE A 138 1.46 -10.30 -5.93
C ILE A 138 0.28 -10.99 -5.22
N ALA A 139 -0.88 -10.33 -5.12
CA ALA A 139 -2.05 -10.94 -4.54
C ALA A 139 -2.53 -12.14 -5.38
N CYS A 140 -2.60 -12.00 -6.71
CA CYS A 140 -2.93 -13.09 -7.61
C CYS A 140 -1.96 -14.26 -7.47
N GLU A 141 -0.66 -13.99 -7.50
CA GLU A 141 0.37 -15.02 -7.31
C GLU A 141 0.23 -15.72 -5.96
N SER A 142 0.04 -14.96 -4.87
CA SER A 142 -0.09 -15.52 -3.53
C SER A 142 -1.36 -16.37 -3.37
N MET A 143 -2.45 -16.01 -4.06
CA MET A 143 -3.71 -16.77 -4.07
C MET A 143 -3.70 -17.95 -5.06
N GLY A 144 -2.66 -18.10 -5.89
CA GLY A 144 -2.64 -19.12 -6.95
C GLY A 144 -3.65 -18.87 -8.07
N LEU A 145 -3.92 -17.59 -8.38
CA LEU A 145 -4.78 -17.18 -9.47
C LEU A 145 -3.99 -17.08 -10.78
N HIS A 146 -4.63 -17.42 -11.89
CA HIS A 146 -4.16 -17.08 -13.21
C HIS A 146 -4.60 -15.66 -13.57
N TYR A 147 -3.77 -14.93 -14.32
CA TYR A 147 -4.18 -13.59 -14.75
C TYR A 147 -3.70 -13.27 -16.17
N VAL A 148 -4.52 -12.47 -16.84
CA VAL A 148 -4.19 -11.87 -18.15
C VAL A 148 -4.17 -10.35 -17.95
N THR A 149 -3.08 -9.70 -18.36
CA THR A 149 -2.91 -8.26 -18.14
C THR A 149 -2.89 -7.49 -19.45
N ILE A 150 -3.50 -6.29 -19.43
CA ILE A 150 -3.33 -5.26 -20.44
C ILE A 150 -2.70 -4.05 -19.76
N SER A 151 -1.49 -3.67 -20.15
CA SER A 151 -0.76 -2.58 -19.54
C SER A 151 -0.65 -1.38 -20.48
N SER A 152 -0.98 -0.18 -20.01
CA SER A 152 -0.70 1.07 -20.73
C SER A 152 0.58 1.72 -20.24
N LEU A 153 1.28 2.38 -21.16
CA LEU A 153 2.55 3.06 -20.88
C LEU A 153 2.33 4.41 -20.18
N GLY A 154 1.21 5.08 -20.46
CA GLY A 154 0.91 6.40 -19.92
C GLY A 154 0.69 6.39 -18.40
N ALA A 155 1.10 7.47 -17.76
CA ALA A 155 1.00 7.65 -16.31
C ALA A 155 0.58 9.08 -15.97
N SER A 156 -0.29 9.23 -14.97
CA SER A 156 -0.53 10.54 -14.36
C SER A 156 0.63 10.91 -13.42
N SER A 157 0.78 12.19 -13.09
CA SER A 157 1.83 12.67 -12.19
C SER A 157 1.89 11.86 -10.90
N TRP A 158 3.08 11.72 -10.33
CA TRP A 158 3.37 10.81 -9.19
C TRP A 158 3.21 9.32 -9.50
N GLY A 159 3.06 8.95 -10.78
CA GLY A 159 3.09 7.56 -11.24
C GLY A 159 4.45 7.17 -11.83
N ALA A 160 4.47 6.09 -12.62
CA ALA A 160 5.64 5.61 -13.35
C ALA A 160 5.92 6.48 -14.60
N THR A 161 6.14 7.78 -14.40
CA THR A 161 6.36 8.77 -15.46
C THR A 161 7.80 8.82 -15.95
N ASP A 162 8.74 8.14 -15.30
CA ASP A 162 10.12 8.04 -15.75
C ASP A 162 10.24 7.07 -16.93
N MET A 163 10.86 7.51 -18.02
CA MET A 163 11.08 6.66 -19.21
C MET A 163 11.98 5.47 -18.93
N ASP A 164 12.92 5.61 -18.01
CA ASP A 164 13.84 4.54 -17.62
C ASP A 164 13.28 3.62 -16.56
N LEU A 165 12.20 4.03 -15.88
CA LEU A 165 11.46 3.25 -14.90
C LEU A 165 9.94 3.33 -15.12
N SER A 166 9.51 3.21 -16.37
CA SER A 166 8.10 3.10 -16.75
C SER A 166 7.47 1.81 -16.23
N TRP A 167 6.14 1.73 -16.16
CA TRP A 167 5.46 0.54 -15.64
C TRP A 167 5.90 -0.76 -16.35
N PRO A 168 5.94 -0.86 -17.69
CA PRO A 168 6.42 -2.09 -18.35
C PRO A 168 7.88 -2.44 -18.03
N LYS A 169 8.73 -1.44 -17.77
CA LYS A 169 10.11 -1.71 -17.33
C LYS A 169 10.15 -2.21 -15.89
N MET A 170 9.31 -1.68 -14.99
CA MET A 170 9.16 -2.20 -13.62
C MET A 170 8.69 -3.65 -13.64
N GLU A 171 7.66 -3.95 -14.43
CA GLU A 171 7.12 -5.29 -14.59
C GLU A 171 8.21 -6.27 -15.07
N LYS A 172 8.96 -5.91 -16.08
CA LYS A 172 10.10 -6.71 -16.55
C LYS A 172 11.17 -6.94 -15.49
N ILE A 173 11.55 -5.88 -14.74
CA ILE A 173 12.54 -6.01 -13.65
C ILE A 173 12.07 -6.98 -12.57
N LEU A 174 10.78 -6.99 -12.26
CA LEU A 174 10.21 -7.90 -11.27
C LEU A 174 10.09 -9.33 -11.79
N TYR A 175 9.76 -9.50 -13.07
CA TYR A 175 9.67 -10.81 -13.71
C TYR A 175 11.04 -11.53 -13.79
N ASP A 176 12.12 -10.79 -14.01
CA ASP A 176 13.49 -11.31 -14.13
C ASP A 176 14.11 -11.69 -12.76
N LYS A 177 13.38 -11.60 -11.65
CA LYS A 177 13.87 -11.85 -10.29
C LYS A 177 13.15 -13.00 -9.59
#